data_630fbf0f28eee30aaee174ee1901b6a8
#
_entry.id   630fbf0f28eee30aaee174ee1901b6a8
#
_cell.length_a   1.000
_cell.length_b   1.000
_cell.length_c   1.000
_cell.angle_alpha   90.00
_cell.angle_beta   90.00
_cell.angle_gamma   90.00
#
_symmetry.space_group_name_H-M   'P 1'
#
loop_
_entity.id
_entity.type
_entity.pdbx_description
1 polymer ?
#
loop_
_entity_poly.entity_id
_entity_poly.type
_entity_poly.pdbx_seq_one_letter_code
_entity_poly.pdbx_strand_id
1 'polypeptide(L)'
;MGRKPKVAIIATHYQIDFSEHYLADYIATRGIGFLGWNTRFRGFESSFLLDHALVDIGVGVRWLREIQGVETVVLLGNSGGGSLMAAYQSQAVEPNVTPLEGMRPAAGLGELPAADGYIASAAHPGRPEVLTAWMDGAVIDENDPVASDPDLDLFDERNGPPFSAEFVARYRDAQVARNNAITDWAETELKRVQAAGFSDRPFTVMRTWADPRMVDPTIEPTKRQPNLCYAGVPVKANRSAHGIAAACTLRSWLGMWSLRTAQTGAEPHLARIDCPALVINAEQDTGV
;
A
#
# COMPACT_ATOMS: atom_id res chain seq x y z
N MET A 1 21.99 7.20 -32.15
CA MET A 1 21.21 6.41 -31.16
C MET A 1 22.15 6.05 -30.03
N GLY A 2 21.80 6.38 -28.78
CA GLY A 2 22.62 6.02 -27.62
C GLY A 2 22.66 4.50 -27.41
N ARG A 3 23.69 4.01 -26.71
CA ARG A 3 23.84 2.60 -26.36
C ARG A 3 22.67 2.19 -25.44
N LYS A 4 22.01 1.06 -25.71
CA LYS A 4 20.96 0.53 -24.83
C LYS A 4 21.54 0.26 -23.42
N PRO A 5 20.83 0.59 -22.35
CA PRO A 5 21.31 0.34 -20.99
C PRO A 5 21.37 -1.17 -20.72
N LYS A 6 22.43 -1.61 -20.01
CA LYS A 6 22.56 -3.00 -19.55
C LYS A 6 21.87 -3.25 -18.21
N VAL A 7 21.70 -2.19 -17.43
CA VAL A 7 21.01 -2.19 -16.14
C VAL A 7 19.77 -1.32 -16.28
N ALA A 8 18.65 -1.78 -15.77
CA ALA A 8 17.43 -0.98 -15.69
C ALA A 8 16.72 -1.17 -14.35
N ILE A 9 16.06 -0.10 -13.93
CA ILE A 9 15.16 -0.09 -12.79
C ILE A 9 13.72 -0.14 -13.30
N ILE A 10 12.89 -0.98 -12.69
CA ILE A 10 11.44 -0.96 -12.86
C ILE A 10 10.79 -0.52 -11.56
N ALA A 11 9.87 0.44 -11.64
CA ALA A 11 9.13 0.97 -10.51
C ALA A 11 7.62 0.92 -10.79
N THR A 12 6.82 0.52 -9.80
CA THR A 12 5.36 0.58 -9.84
C THR A 12 4.76 0.82 -8.46
N HIS A 13 3.47 1.16 -8.44
CA HIS A 13 2.74 1.46 -7.21
C HIS A 13 1.31 0.90 -7.29
N TYR A 14 0.65 0.70 -6.13
CA TYR A 14 -0.75 0.26 -6.07
C TYR A 14 -1.72 1.27 -6.68
N GLN A 15 -1.49 2.58 -6.44
CA GLN A 15 -2.48 3.63 -6.68
C GLN A 15 -1.92 4.86 -7.42
N ILE A 16 -0.60 5.02 -7.51
CA ILE A 16 0.04 6.21 -8.09
C ILE A 16 0.56 5.88 -9.48
N ASP A 17 0.44 6.81 -10.41
CA ASP A 17 1.01 6.72 -11.74
C ASP A 17 2.53 6.89 -11.67
N PHE A 18 3.25 5.84 -11.99
CA PHE A 18 4.72 5.85 -12.01
C PHE A 18 5.32 6.04 -13.41
N SER A 19 4.49 6.27 -14.44
CA SER A 19 5.01 6.59 -15.78
C SER A 19 5.83 7.89 -15.79
N GLU A 20 5.54 8.81 -14.86
CA GLU A 20 6.26 10.08 -14.66
C GLU A 20 7.01 10.13 -13.32
N HIS A 21 7.64 9.03 -12.92
CA HIS A 21 8.35 8.94 -11.65
C HIS A 21 9.54 9.91 -11.61
N TYR A 22 9.64 10.70 -10.54
CA TYR A 22 10.65 11.77 -10.37
C TYR A 22 12.11 11.31 -10.48
N LEU A 23 12.40 10.03 -10.25
CA LEU A 23 13.75 9.47 -10.39
C LEU A 23 14.13 9.14 -11.84
N ALA A 24 13.20 9.13 -12.80
CA ALA A 24 13.44 8.66 -14.16
C ALA A 24 14.61 9.41 -14.82
N ASP A 25 14.58 10.73 -14.79
CA ASP A 25 15.65 11.56 -15.41
C ASP A 25 17.00 11.42 -14.70
N TYR A 26 16.98 11.35 -13.35
CA TYR A 26 18.22 11.16 -12.57
C TYR A 26 18.89 9.83 -12.86
N ILE A 27 18.13 8.77 -13.03
CA ILE A 27 18.63 7.44 -13.34
C ILE A 27 19.09 7.37 -14.78
N ALA A 28 18.28 7.88 -15.73
CA ALA A 28 18.60 7.87 -17.15
C ALA A 28 19.89 8.65 -17.50
N THR A 29 20.13 9.81 -16.86
CA THR A 29 21.35 10.60 -17.05
C THR A 29 22.62 9.89 -16.62
N ARG A 30 22.50 8.81 -15.83
CA ARG A 30 23.60 7.95 -15.38
C ARG A 30 23.78 6.70 -16.25
N GLY A 31 23.08 6.62 -17.36
CA GLY A 31 23.17 5.50 -18.31
C GLY A 31 22.45 4.24 -17.85
N ILE A 32 21.61 4.31 -16.82
CA ILE A 32 20.76 3.24 -16.32
C ILE A 32 19.36 3.43 -16.89
N GLY A 33 18.74 2.36 -17.39
CA GLY A 33 17.34 2.39 -17.86
C GLY A 33 16.38 2.61 -16.70
N PHE A 34 15.27 3.31 -16.96
CA PHE A 34 14.18 3.43 -16.00
C PHE A 34 12.85 3.11 -16.68
N LEU A 35 12.08 2.22 -16.09
CA LEU A 35 10.74 1.85 -16.53
C LEU A 35 9.74 2.18 -15.42
N GLY A 36 9.06 3.32 -15.55
CA GLY A 36 7.87 3.62 -14.76
C GLY A 36 6.71 2.79 -15.29
N TRP A 37 6.28 1.81 -14.52
CA TRP A 37 5.33 0.79 -14.97
C TRP A 37 4.01 0.90 -14.23
N ASN A 38 2.91 0.91 -14.94
CA ASN A 38 1.57 0.86 -14.36
C ASN A 38 0.95 -0.52 -14.59
N THR A 39 0.32 -1.07 -13.55
CA THR A 39 -0.48 -2.30 -13.67
C THR A 39 -1.81 -2.00 -14.36
N ARG A 40 -2.55 -3.04 -14.77
CA ARG A 40 -3.91 -2.93 -15.33
C ARG A 40 -4.90 -2.16 -14.47
N PHE A 41 -4.58 -2.01 -13.18
CA PHE A 41 -5.45 -1.32 -12.22
C PHE A 41 -5.30 0.20 -12.24
N ARG A 42 -4.42 0.75 -13.07
CA ARG A 42 -4.32 2.21 -13.23
C ARG A 42 -5.64 2.80 -13.74
N GLY A 43 -6.26 3.66 -12.93
CA GLY A 43 -7.62 4.19 -13.13
C GLY A 43 -8.75 3.31 -12.58
N PHE A 44 -8.42 2.13 -12.04
CA PHE A 44 -9.34 1.19 -11.39
C PHE A 44 -8.74 0.65 -10.08
N GLU A 45 -8.00 1.48 -9.38
CA GLU A 45 -7.26 1.11 -8.16
C GLU A 45 -8.19 0.56 -7.06
N SER A 46 -9.47 0.99 -7.07
CA SER A 46 -10.50 0.45 -6.18
C SER A 46 -10.80 -1.04 -6.37
N SER A 47 -10.40 -1.63 -7.50
CA SER A 47 -10.62 -3.04 -7.83
C SER A 47 -9.33 -3.87 -7.83
N PHE A 48 -8.29 -3.38 -7.15
CA PHE A 48 -6.96 -3.98 -7.14
C PHE A 48 -6.98 -5.44 -6.64
N LEU A 49 -6.26 -6.31 -7.38
CA LEU A 49 -6.01 -7.71 -7.01
C LEU A 49 -4.50 -7.98 -7.13
N LEU A 50 -3.89 -8.46 -6.05
CA LEU A 50 -2.44 -8.62 -5.94
C LEU A 50 -1.88 -9.58 -7.00
N ASP A 51 -2.44 -10.77 -7.14
CA ASP A 51 -1.98 -11.79 -8.07
C ASP A 51 -1.96 -11.32 -9.53
N HIS A 52 -2.97 -10.54 -9.95
CA HIS A 52 -3.03 -9.92 -11.27
C HIS A 52 -1.97 -8.82 -11.45
N ALA A 53 -1.76 -7.99 -10.43
CA ALA A 53 -0.74 -6.94 -10.46
C ALA A 53 0.67 -7.53 -10.55
N LEU A 54 0.94 -8.63 -9.85
CA LEU A 54 2.23 -9.32 -9.93
C LEU A 54 2.51 -9.86 -11.35
N VAL A 55 1.49 -10.40 -12.01
CA VAL A 55 1.61 -10.82 -13.42
C VAL A 55 1.93 -9.64 -14.33
N ASP A 56 1.29 -8.49 -14.13
CA ASP A 56 1.58 -7.29 -14.91
C ASP A 56 3.02 -6.79 -14.71
N ILE A 57 3.54 -6.84 -13.49
CA ILE A 57 4.94 -6.51 -13.21
C ILE A 57 5.86 -7.50 -13.94
N GLY A 58 5.52 -8.79 -13.94
CA GLY A 58 6.26 -9.83 -14.68
C GLY A 58 6.35 -9.56 -16.17
N VAL A 59 5.30 -8.99 -16.78
CA VAL A 59 5.34 -8.54 -18.18
C VAL A 59 6.37 -7.43 -18.37
N GLY A 60 6.44 -6.45 -17.47
CA GLY A 60 7.44 -5.39 -17.51
C GLY A 60 8.88 -5.90 -17.38
N VAL A 61 9.12 -6.83 -16.45
CA VAL A 61 10.45 -7.45 -16.27
C VAL A 61 10.86 -8.27 -17.50
N ARG A 62 9.96 -9.09 -18.06
CA ARG A 62 10.22 -9.82 -19.32
C ARG A 62 10.53 -8.88 -20.46
N TRP A 63 9.76 -7.82 -20.64
CA TRP A 63 9.99 -6.83 -21.69
C TRP A 63 11.38 -6.18 -21.58
N LEU A 64 11.82 -5.84 -20.38
CA LEU A 64 13.16 -5.31 -20.16
C LEU A 64 14.25 -6.31 -20.59
N ARG A 65 14.12 -7.58 -20.20
CA ARG A 65 15.10 -8.62 -20.54
C ARG A 65 15.08 -9.01 -22.02
N GLU A 66 13.94 -9.41 -22.51
CA GLU A 66 13.81 -10.08 -23.81
C GLU A 66 13.76 -9.09 -24.98
N ILE A 67 13.11 -7.93 -24.79
CA ILE A 67 12.92 -6.95 -25.89
C ILE A 67 13.96 -5.84 -25.82
N GLN A 68 14.27 -5.35 -24.62
CA GLN A 68 15.27 -4.29 -24.49
C GLN A 68 16.71 -4.81 -24.33
N GLY A 69 16.90 -6.08 -23.99
CA GLY A 69 18.21 -6.70 -23.81
C GLY A 69 18.92 -6.22 -22.54
N VAL A 70 18.14 -5.89 -21.50
CA VAL A 70 18.68 -5.53 -20.19
C VAL A 70 19.23 -6.77 -19.50
N GLU A 71 20.48 -6.69 -19.03
CA GLU A 71 21.17 -7.79 -18.36
C GLU A 71 20.82 -7.86 -16.87
N THR A 72 20.66 -6.70 -16.22
CA THR A 72 20.35 -6.58 -14.79
C THR A 72 19.08 -5.75 -14.59
N VAL A 73 18.07 -6.33 -13.97
CA VAL A 73 16.80 -5.66 -13.64
C VAL A 73 16.72 -5.48 -12.12
N VAL A 74 16.50 -4.23 -11.69
CA VAL A 74 16.34 -3.87 -10.28
C VAL A 74 14.92 -3.39 -10.03
N LEU A 75 14.27 -3.94 -9.01
CA LEU A 75 12.96 -3.49 -8.56
C LEU A 75 13.10 -2.26 -7.68
N LEU A 76 12.34 -1.21 -7.93
CA LEU A 76 12.24 -0.06 -7.05
C LEU A 76 10.86 -0.02 -6.40
N GLY A 77 10.82 -0.28 -5.11
CA GLY A 77 9.66 -0.12 -4.26
C GLY A 77 9.71 1.23 -3.56
N ASN A 78 9.03 2.24 -4.12
CA ASN A 78 8.91 3.56 -3.50
C ASN A 78 7.53 3.69 -2.85
N SER A 79 7.48 4.22 -1.62
CA SER A 79 6.23 4.42 -0.88
C SER A 79 5.44 3.09 -0.76
N GLY A 80 4.15 3.07 -1.07
CA GLY A 80 3.35 1.83 -1.13
C GLY A 80 3.89 0.80 -2.13
N GLY A 81 4.62 1.20 -3.17
CA GLY A 81 5.28 0.28 -4.09
C GLY A 81 6.31 -0.64 -3.42
N GLY A 82 6.77 -0.30 -2.21
CA GLY A 82 7.71 -1.13 -1.45
C GLY A 82 7.20 -2.54 -1.22
N SER A 83 6.06 -2.68 -0.58
CA SER A 83 5.46 -4.00 -0.31
C SER A 83 5.02 -4.72 -1.60
N LEU A 84 4.59 -3.99 -2.63
CA LEU A 84 4.21 -4.57 -3.92
C LEU A 84 5.40 -5.22 -4.63
N MET A 85 6.54 -4.52 -4.68
CA MET A 85 7.75 -5.04 -5.31
C MET A 85 8.41 -6.15 -4.48
N ALA A 86 8.29 -6.10 -3.14
CA ALA A 86 8.69 -7.20 -2.27
C ALA A 86 7.84 -8.45 -2.53
N ALA A 87 6.51 -8.29 -2.63
CA ALA A 87 5.60 -9.38 -2.98
C ALA A 87 5.90 -9.98 -4.36
N TYR A 88 6.23 -9.12 -5.33
CA TYR A 88 6.64 -9.59 -6.66
C TYR A 88 7.90 -10.46 -6.60
N GLN A 89 8.96 -9.96 -5.97
CA GLN A 89 10.23 -10.72 -5.89
C GLN A 89 10.04 -12.03 -5.12
N SER A 90 9.36 -11.98 -3.99
CA SER A 90 9.05 -13.15 -3.19
C SER A 90 8.29 -14.22 -4.01
N GLN A 91 7.25 -13.81 -4.73
CA GLN A 91 6.47 -14.69 -5.60
C GLN A 91 7.27 -15.26 -6.76
N ALA A 92 8.19 -14.47 -7.33
CA ALA A 92 9.03 -14.87 -8.45
C ALA A 92 10.14 -15.88 -8.05
N VAL A 93 10.65 -15.76 -6.82
CA VAL A 93 11.66 -16.70 -6.27
C VAL A 93 10.99 -18.00 -5.81
N GLU A 94 9.93 -17.89 -5.03
CA GLU A 94 9.18 -19.03 -4.52
C GLU A 94 7.69 -18.66 -4.46
N PRO A 95 6.83 -19.29 -5.29
CA PRO A 95 5.40 -19.00 -5.31
C PRO A 95 4.75 -19.12 -3.93
N ASN A 96 4.16 -18.02 -3.45
CA ASN A 96 3.59 -17.93 -2.10
C ASN A 96 2.30 -17.10 -2.01
N VAL A 97 1.99 -16.30 -3.04
CA VAL A 97 0.75 -15.52 -3.09
C VAL A 97 -0.39 -16.40 -3.57
N THR A 98 -1.48 -16.38 -2.83
CA THR A 98 -2.70 -17.12 -3.14
C THR A 98 -3.85 -16.15 -3.47
N PRO A 99 -4.73 -16.48 -4.42
CA PRO A 99 -5.91 -15.67 -4.68
C PRO A 99 -6.88 -15.72 -3.48
N LEU A 100 -7.80 -14.78 -3.42
CA LEU A 100 -8.89 -14.83 -2.46
C LEU A 100 -9.69 -16.12 -2.61
N GLU A 101 -10.28 -16.59 -1.50
CA GLU A 101 -11.07 -17.82 -1.46
C GLU A 101 -12.12 -17.85 -2.59
N GLY A 102 -12.22 -18.98 -3.28
CA GLY A 102 -13.14 -19.17 -4.41
C GLY A 102 -12.72 -18.49 -5.72
N MET A 103 -11.58 -17.82 -5.76
CA MET A 103 -11.03 -17.24 -7.00
C MET A 103 -9.95 -18.12 -7.62
N ARG A 104 -9.86 -18.07 -8.95
CA ARG A 104 -8.74 -18.67 -9.67
C ARG A 104 -7.55 -17.73 -9.66
N PRO A 105 -6.32 -18.24 -9.51
CA PRO A 105 -5.12 -17.41 -9.62
C PRO A 105 -5.00 -16.78 -11.02
N ALA A 106 -4.37 -15.62 -11.08
CA ALA A 106 -4.03 -14.99 -12.35
C ALA A 106 -3.16 -15.92 -13.21
N ALA A 107 -3.48 -16.04 -14.49
CA ALA A 107 -2.69 -16.88 -15.41
C ALA A 107 -1.25 -16.36 -15.48
N GLY A 108 -0.27 -17.26 -15.29
CA GLY A 108 1.15 -16.94 -15.27
C GLY A 108 1.71 -16.50 -13.91
N LEU A 109 0.91 -16.51 -12.84
CA LEU A 109 1.37 -16.16 -11.49
C LEU A 109 2.54 -17.04 -11.00
N GLY A 110 2.57 -18.31 -11.36
CA GLY A 110 3.66 -19.25 -11.00
C GLY A 110 4.91 -19.19 -11.89
N GLU A 111 4.95 -18.26 -12.88
CA GLU A 111 6.01 -18.21 -13.91
C GLU A 111 6.66 -16.82 -13.98
N LEU A 112 6.72 -16.09 -12.88
CA LEU A 112 7.25 -14.72 -12.85
C LEU A 112 8.79 -14.76 -12.92
N PRO A 113 9.43 -13.93 -13.76
CA PRO A 113 10.89 -13.82 -13.77
C PRO A 113 11.37 -13.03 -12.55
N ALA A 114 12.26 -13.61 -11.76
CA ALA A 114 12.88 -12.89 -10.64
C ALA A 114 13.78 -11.76 -11.15
N ALA A 115 13.84 -10.67 -10.39
CA ALA A 115 14.78 -9.57 -10.62
C ALA A 115 16.12 -9.84 -9.91
N ASP A 116 17.13 -9.01 -10.23
CA ASP A 116 18.50 -9.20 -9.74
C ASP A 116 18.80 -8.33 -8.50
N GLY A 117 17.92 -7.41 -8.15
CA GLY A 117 18.08 -6.54 -6.98
C GLY A 117 16.78 -5.86 -6.58
N TYR A 118 16.72 -5.40 -5.34
CA TYR A 118 15.57 -4.71 -4.77
C TYR A 118 15.99 -3.42 -4.06
N ILE A 119 15.27 -2.33 -4.30
CA ILE A 119 15.45 -1.05 -3.61
C ILE A 119 14.13 -0.69 -2.92
N ALA A 120 14.17 -0.53 -1.60
CA ALA A 120 13.10 0.08 -0.81
C ALA A 120 13.43 1.55 -0.59
N SER A 121 12.64 2.48 -1.13
CA SER A 121 12.85 3.93 -0.96
C SER A 121 11.63 4.57 -0.32
N ALA A 122 11.77 5.05 0.91
CA ALA A 122 10.65 5.53 1.72
C ALA A 122 9.45 4.55 1.61
N ALA A 123 9.74 3.26 1.79
CA ALA A 123 8.82 2.17 1.50
C ALA A 123 7.92 1.90 2.71
N HIS A 124 6.64 1.74 2.46
CA HIS A 124 5.67 1.42 3.51
C HIS A 124 5.81 -0.04 3.97
N PRO A 125 5.51 -0.35 5.25
CA PRO A 125 5.54 -1.72 5.78
C PRO A 125 4.49 -2.62 5.13
N GLY A 126 3.42 -2.03 4.60
CA GLY A 126 2.35 -2.71 3.88
C GLY A 126 1.12 -1.83 3.74
N ARG A 127 0.21 -2.23 2.88
CA ARG A 127 -1.03 -1.46 2.69
C ARG A 127 -1.97 -1.58 3.89
N PRO A 128 -2.18 -2.79 4.46
CA PRO A 128 -3.03 -2.94 5.65
C PRO A 128 -2.46 -2.21 6.88
N GLU A 129 -1.15 -2.27 7.09
CA GLU A 129 -0.48 -1.64 8.24
C GLU A 129 -0.60 -0.12 8.17
N VAL A 130 -0.27 0.48 7.03
CA VAL A 130 -0.34 1.93 6.85
C VAL A 130 -1.77 2.43 6.93
N LEU A 131 -2.72 1.75 6.25
CA LEU A 131 -4.12 2.14 6.35
C LEU A 131 -4.59 2.11 7.81
N THR A 132 -4.34 1.01 8.51
CA THR A 132 -4.79 0.85 9.91
C THR A 132 -4.20 1.92 10.80
N ALA A 133 -2.90 2.22 10.66
CA ALA A 133 -2.27 3.29 11.43
C ALA A 133 -2.84 4.69 11.13
N TRP A 134 -3.40 4.90 9.94
CA TRP A 134 -3.98 6.18 9.52
C TRP A 134 -5.50 6.24 9.66
N MET A 135 -6.19 5.13 9.91
CA MET A 135 -7.63 5.12 10.16
C MET A 135 -7.96 5.92 11.42
N ASP A 136 -9.06 6.64 11.42
CA ASP A 136 -9.56 7.32 12.61
C ASP A 136 -10.22 6.30 13.55
N GLY A 137 -9.62 6.12 14.72
CA GLY A 137 -10.10 5.20 15.74
C GLY A 137 -11.41 5.64 16.43
N ALA A 138 -11.80 6.90 16.24
CA ALA A 138 -13.04 7.44 16.81
C ALA A 138 -14.30 7.11 16.00
N VAL A 139 -14.20 6.54 14.79
CA VAL A 139 -15.37 6.18 13.96
C VAL A 139 -16.13 5.02 14.60
N ILE A 140 -17.45 5.21 14.81
CA ILE A 140 -18.35 4.20 15.40
C ILE A 140 -19.39 3.66 14.39
N ASP A 141 -19.59 4.33 13.26
CA ASP A 141 -20.45 3.86 12.15
C ASP A 141 -19.83 4.26 10.81
N GLU A 142 -19.49 3.27 9.97
CA GLU A 142 -18.91 3.50 8.64
C GLU A 142 -19.89 4.15 7.65
N ASN A 143 -21.20 4.12 7.93
CA ASN A 143 -22.23 4.74 7.09
C ASN A 143 -22.55 6.18 7.50
N ASP A 144 -22.09 6.62 8.68
CA ASP A 144 -22.28 7.98 9.18
C ASP A 144 -20.92 8.64 9.45
N PRO A 145 -20.45 9.54 8.57
CA PRO A 145 -19.14 10.17 8.71
C PRO A 145 -19.01 11.11 9.92
N VAL A 146 -20.11 11.45 10.58
CA VAL A 146 -20.10 12.30 11.78
C VAL A 146 -20.24 11.51 13.08
N ALA A 147 -20.61 10.24 13.01
CA ALA A 147 -20.69 9.38 14.17
C ALA A 147 -19.29 9.09 14.73
N SER A 148 -19.03 9.57 15.95
CA SER A 148 -17.68 9.56 16.54
C SER A 148 -17.74 9.37 18.04
N ASP A 149 -16.81 8.54 18.56
CA ASP A 149 -16.54 8.45 19.99
C ASP A 149 -15.73 9.69 20.42
N PRO A 150 -16.28 10.59 21.25
CA PRO A 150 -15.58 11.80 21.68
C PRO A 150 -14.35 11.51 22.56
N ASP A 151 -14.30 10.36 23.23
CA ASP A 151 -13.18 9.96 24.09
C ASP A 151 -12.00 9.37 23.28
N LEU A 152 -12.19 9.20 21.95
CA LEU A 152 -11.17 8.78 21.00
C LEU A 152 -10.94 9.81 19.89
N ASP A 153 -11.65 10.95 19.87
CA ASP A 153 -11.42 11.96 18.83
C ASP A 153 -10.01 12.56 18.95
N LEU A 154 -9.15 12.21 17.98
CA LEU A 154 -7.76 12.68 17.87
C LEU A 154 -7.64 14.20 17.77
N PHE A 155 -8.68 14.87 17.32
CA PHE A 155 -8.70 16.30 17.06
C PHE A 155 -9.46 17.10 18.12
N ASP A 156 -9.92 16.44 19.19
CA ASP A 156 -10.51 17.12 20.34
C ASP A 156 -9.40 17.51 21.32
N GLU A 157 -9.29 18.80 21.61
CA GLU A 157 -8.26 19.36 22.54
C GLU A 157 -8.31 18.73 23.94
N ARG A 158 -9.44 18.17 24.35
CA ARG A 158 -9.57 17.46 25.64
C ARG A 158 -8.73 16.17 25.70
N ASN A 159 -8.47 15.56 24.56
CA ASN A 159 -7.70 14.32 24.44
C ASN A 159 -6.20 14.56 24.22
N GLY A 160 -5.79 15.73 23.74
CA GLY A 160 -4.41 16.10 23.45
C GLY A 160 -4.27 17.02 22.23
N PRO A 161 -3.08 17.31 21.67
CA PRO A 161 -1.76 16.89 22.14
C PRO A 161 -1.27 17.66 23.40
N PRO A 162 -0.33 17.14 24.17
CA PRO A 162 0.29 15.82 24.03
C PRO A 162 -0.66 14.69 24.46
N PHE A 163 -0.65 13.59 23.71
CA PHE A 163 -1.45 12.41 24.06
C PHE A 163 -0.77 11.57 25.13
N SER A 164 -1.56 11.06 26.10
CA SER A 164 -1.03 10.09 27.06
C SER A 164 -0.76 8.74 26.37
N ALA A 165 0.18 7.96 26.94
CA ALA A 165 0.46 6.62 26.44
C ALA A 165 -0.78 5.71 26.46
N GLU A 166 -1.65 5.91 27.44
CA GLU A 166 -2.93 5.20 27.59
C GLU A 166 -3.92 5.55 26.47
N PHE A 167 -4.02 6.84 26.12
CA PHE A 167 -4.83 7.29 24.99
C PHE A 167 -4.31 6.67 23.69
N VAL A 168 -3.00 6.76 23.43
CA VAL A 168 -2.39 6.21 22.21
C VAL A 168 -2.64 4.71 22.09
N ALA A 169 -2.49 3.95 23.16
CA ALA A 169 -2.76 2.51 23.17
C ALA A 169 -4.22 2.20 22.83
N ARG A 170 -5.18 2.84 23.51
CA ARG A 170 -6.61 2.69 23.22
C ARG A 170 -6.96 3.08 21.77
N TYR A 171 -6.35 4.15 21.28
CA TYR A 171 -6.57 4.63 19.93
C TYR A 171 -6.07 3.62 18.90
N ARG A 172 -4.88 3.05 19.10
CA ARG A 172 -4.33 2.00 18.23
C ARG A 172 -5.18 0.73 18.25
N ASP A 173 -5.67 0.33 19.42
CA ASP A 173 -6.60 -0.82 19.54
C ASP A 173 -7.91 -0.55 18.75
N ALA A 174 -8.45 0.67 18.83
CA ALA A 174 -9.64 1.07 18.09
C ALA A 174 -9.41 1.08 16.56
N GLN A 175 -8.24 1.51 16.10
CA GLN A 175 -7.86 1.44 14.68
C GLN A 175 -7.85 -0.01 14.18
N VAL A 176 -7.25 -0.93 14.93
CA VAL A 176 -7.22 -2.37 14.61
C VAL A 176 -8.62 -2.96 14.63
N ALA A 177 -9.42 -2.63 15.66
CA ALA A 177 -10.81 -3.08 15.77
C ALA A 177 -11.65 -2.61 14.58
N ARG A 178 -11.49 -1.36 14.15
CA ARG A 178 -12.18 -0.80 12.97
C ARG A 178 -11.82 -1.54 11.68
N ASN A 179 -10.51 -1.79 11.42
CA ASN A 179 -10.08 -2.57 10.24
C ASN A 179 -10.71 -3.97 10.25
N ASN A 180 -10.68 -4.64 11.40
CA ASN A 180 -11.26 -5.97 11.56
C ASN A 180 -12.80 -5.98 11.38
N ALA A 181 -13.52 -4.98 11.89
CA ALA A 181 -14.97 -4.87 11.73
C ALA A 181 -15.37 -4.70 10.24
N ILE A 182 -14.63 -3.86 9.49
CA ILE A 182 -14.85 -3.72 8.05
C ILE A 182 -14.54 -5.05 7.33
N THR A 183 -13.51 -5.78 7.78
CA THR A 183 -13.15 -7.09 7.21
C THR A 183 -14.27 -8.11 7.43
N ASP A 184 -14.81 -8.23 8.65
CA ASP A 184 -15.91 -9.13 8.97
C ASP A 184 -17.15 -8.84 8.12
N TRP A 185 -17.47 -7.55 7.98
CA TRP A 185 -18.54 -7.11 7.11
C TRP A 185 -18.27 -7.46 5.64
N ALA A 186 -17.06 -7.19 5.13
CA ALA A 186 -16.70 -7.44 3.74
C ALA A 186 -16.75 -8.93 3.39
N GLU A 187 -16.27 -9.82 4.27
CA GLU A 187 -16.35 -11.27 4.10
C GLU A 187 -17.82 -11.74 4.03
N THR A 188 -18.66 -11.24 4.94
CA THR A 188 -20.08 -11.59 4.99
C THR A 188 -20.82 -11.07 3.76
N GLU A 189 -20.59 -9.82 3.40
CA GLU A 189 -21.24 -9.17 2.27
C GLU A 189 -20.80 -9.76 0.93
N LEU A 190 -19.53 -10.13 0.79
CA LEU A 190 -19.05 -10.79 -0.43
C LEU A 190 -19.75 -12.12 -0.66
N LYS A 191 -19.90 -12.96 0.38
CA LYS A 191 -20.66 -14.20 0.31
C LYS A 191 -22.11 -13.95 -0.07
N ARG A 192 -22.73 -12.92 0.52
CA ARG A 192 -24.14 -12.56 0.25
C ARG A 192 -24.36 -12.14 -1.20
N VAL A 193 -23.50 -11.23 -1.75
CA VAL A 193 -23.67 -10.75 -3.12
C VAL A 193 -23.34 -11.84 -4.14
N GLN A 194 -22.35 -12.69 -3.86
CA GLN A 194 -21.99 -13.83 -4.71
C GLN A 194 -23.14 -14.85 -4.78
N ALA A 195 -23.79 -15.14 -3.67
CA ALA A 195 -24.97 -16.03 -3.64
C ALA A 195 -26.14 -15.47 -4.49
N ALA A 196 -26.19 -14.14 -4.67
CA ALA A 196 -27.17 -13.47 -5.54
C ALA A 196 -26.69 -13.30 -7.00
N GLY A 197 -25.52 -13.87 -7.37
CA GLY A 197 -24.97 -13.85 -8.72
C GLY A 197 -24.11 -12.63 -9.08
N PHE A 198 -23.80 -11.76 -8.12
CA PHE A 198 -22.88 -10.65 -8.32
C PHE A 198 -21.43 -11.09 -8.06
N SER A 199 -20.49 -10.54 -8.79
CA SER A 199 -19.07 -10.89 -8.61
C SER A 199 -18.41 -10.14 -7.46
N ASP A 200 -18.84 -8.90 -7.19
CA ASP A 200 -18.24 -7.98 -6.22
C ASP A 200 -19.18 -6.79 -5.95
N ARG A 201 -18.84 -5.93 -4.98
CA ARG A 201 -19.59 -4.73 -4.63
C ARG A 201 -18.64 -3.60 -4.22
N PRO A 202 -18.78 -2.36 -4.76
CA PRO A 202 -18.01 -1.21 -4.28
C PRO A 202 -18.56 -0.67 -2.95
N PHE A 203 -17.66 -0.06 -2.15
CA PHE A 203 -17.97 0.70 -0.96
C PHE A 203 -16.89 1.75 -0.69
N THR A 204 -17.12 2.62 0.27
CA THR A 204 -16.21 3.71 0.63
C THR A 204 -15.75 3.59 2.08
N VAL A 205 -14.51 3.99 2.35
CA VAL A 205 -13.93 4.12 3.68
C VAL A 205 -13.47 5.56 3.85
N MET A 206 -14.01 6.26 4.82
CA MET A 206 -13.67 7.66 5.11
C MET A 206 -12.78 7.77 6.34
N ARG A 207 -12.26 8.97 6.61
CA ARG A 207 -11.52 9.28 7.84
C ARG A 207 -10.29 8.38 8.00
N THR A 208 -9.33 8.53 7.07
CA THR A 208 -8.08 7.75 7.00
C THR A 208 -6.83 8.64 7.01
N TRP A 209 -6.88 9.78 7.73
CA TRP A 209 -5.75 10.70 7.95
C TRP A 209 -5.65 11.07 9.43
N ALA A 210 -5.63 10.08 10.32
CA ALA A 210 -5.72 10.24 11.76
C ALA A 210 -4.69 9.40 12.54
N ASP A 211 -3.44 9.41 12.08
CA ASP A 211 -2.34 8.85 12.87
C ASP A 211 -1.96 9.87 13.97
N PRO A 212 -1.88 9.47 15.23
CA PRO A 212 -1.42 10.33 16.32
C PRO A 212 -0.07 10.99 16.05
N ARG A 213 0.85 10.34 15.33
CA ARG A 213 2.14 10.89 14.92
C ARG A 213 2.05 12.12 14.00
N MET A 214 0.94 12.29 13.30
CA MET A 214 0.70 13.47 12.44
C MET A 214 0.35 14.71 13.26
N VAL A 215 -0.13 14.53 14.50
CA VAL A 215 -0.65 15.61 15.36
C VAL A 215 0.32 15.90 16.51
N ASP A 216 0.84 14.86 17.16
CA ASP A 216 1.71 14.96 18.33
C ASP A 216 3.17 14.66 17.98
N PRO A 217 4.06 15.68 18.01
CA PRO A 217 5.47 15.49 17.70
C PRO A 217 6.25 14.71 18.80
N THR A 218 5.63 14.44 19.94
CA THR A 218 6.26 13.67 21.03
C THR A 218 6.12 12.16 20.84
N ILE A 219 5.20 11.72 19.98
CA ILE A 219 5.04 10.31 19.63
C ILE A 219 6.05 9.95 18.54
N GLU A 220 6.96 9.01 18.84
CA GLU A 220 8.09 8.67 17.98
C GLU A 220 8.83 9.93 17.53
N PRO A 221 9.49 10.65 18.43
CA PRO A 221 9.99 12.00 18.18
C PRO A 221 11.02 12.01 17.06
N THR A 222 10.72 12.82 16.05
CA THR A 222 11.58 13.10 14.91
C THR A 222 11.49 14.59 14.59
N LYS A 223 12.08 15.03 13.47
CA LYS A 223 11.92 16.41 12.98
C LYS A 223 10.65 16.60 12.15
N ARG A 224 9.65 15.69 12.26
CA ARG A 224 8.36 15.85 11.58
C ARG A 224 7.70 17.17 11.97
N GLN A 225 7.13 17.84 10.97
CA GLN A 225 6.31 19.00 11.22
C GLN A 225 4.96 18.54 11.80
N PRO A 226 4.58 18.99 13.01
CA PRO A 226 3.29 18.66 13.58
C PRO A 226 2.14 19.24 12.75
N ASN A 227 0.98 18.62 12.81
CA ASN A 227 -0.22 19.00 12.04
C ASN A 227 0.00 18.98 10.52
N LEU A 228 0.81 18.07 10.03
CA LEU A 228 1.03 17.84 8.59
C LEU A 228 0.93 16.35 8.26
N CYS A 229 0.21 16.03 7.18
CA CYS A 229 0.17 14.73 6.53
C CYS A 229 0.31 14.90 5.02
N TYR A 230 0.36 13.81 4.26
CA TYR A 230 0.48 13.85 2.79
C TYR A 230 -0.65 14.62 2.10
N ALA A 231 -1.83 14.72 2.72
CA ALA A 231 -2.99 15.47 2.22
C ALA A 231 -3.12 16.88 2.83
N GLY A 232 -2.10 17.36 3.53
CA GLY A 232 -2.08 18.69 4.18
C GLY A 232 -2.41 18.61 5.67
N VAL A 233 -3.30 19.49 6.15
CA VAL A 233 -3.67 19.54 7.58
C VAL A 233 -4.51 18.32 7.96
N PRO A 234 -4.08 17.45 8.90
CA PRO A 234 -4.71 16.17 9.20
C PRO A 234 -6.22 16.25 9.47
N VAL A 235 -6.67 17.17 10.31
CA VAL A 235 -8.10 17.32 10.62
C VAL A 235 -8.95 17.65 9.39
N LYS A 236 -8.41 18.43 8.45
CA LYS A 236 -9.10 18.75 7.19
C LYS A 236 -9.07 17.59 6.22
N ALA A 237 -7.92 16.93 6.11
CA ALA A 237 -7.75 15.75 5.29
C ALA A 237 -8.66 14.60 5.77
N ASN A 238 -8.70 14.36 7.08
CA ASN A 238 -9.53 13.31 7.69
C ASN A 238 -11.04 13.51 7.48
N ARG A 239 -11.48 14.76 7.36
CA ARG A 239 -12.89 15.13 7.09
C ARG A 239 -13.20 15.32 5.60
N SER A 240 -12.24 15.02 4.72
CA SER A 240 -12.44 15.08 3.27
C SER A 240 -12.86 13.71 2.70
N ALA A 241 -13.28 13.71 1.43
CA ALA A 241 -13.57 12.47 0.71
C ALA A 241 -12.30 11.74 0.22
N HIS A 242 -11.12 12.30 0.45
CA HIS A 242 -9.86 11.72 0.01
C HIS A 242 -9.23 10.84 1.09
N GLY A 243 -8.79 9.66 0.71
CA GLY A 243 -8.07 8.74 1.58
C GLY A 243 -7.41 7.62 0.79
N ILE A 244 -6.48 6.91 1.41
CA ILE A 244 -5.73 5.86 0.71
C ILE A 244 -6.59 4.65 0.35
N ALA A 245 -7.71 4.45 1.03
CA ALA A 245 -8.70 3.39 0.80
C ALA A 245 -10.10 3.95 0.57
N ALA A 246 -10.22 5.21 0.12
CA ALA A 246 -11.50 5.92 0.04
C ALA A 246 -12.54 5.20 -0.85
N ALA A 247 -12.09 4.50 -1.89
CA ALA A 247 -12.94 3.66 -2.73
C ALA A 247 -12.35 2.26 -2.81
N CYS A 248 -13.13 1.26 -2.44
CA CYS A 248 -12.77 -0.15 -2.45
C CYS A 248 -13.90 -0.97 -3.08
N THR A 249 -13.56 -2.18 -3.54
CA THR A 249 -14.53 -3.26 -3.64
C THR A 249 -14.31 -4.22 -2.46
N LEU A 250 -15.27 -5.12 -2.21
CA LEU A 250 -15.11 -6.12 -1.16
C LEU A 250 -13.85 -6.97 -1.36
N ARG A 251 -13.56 -7.36 -2.61
CA ARG A 251 -12.35 -8.13 -2.95
C ARG A 251 -11.08 -7.33 -2.76
N SER A 252 -11.05 -6.06 -3.19
CA SER A 252 -9.86 -5.23 -3.03
C SER A 252 -9.60 -4.91 -1.56
N TRP A 253 -10.64 -4.77 -0.74
CA TRP A 253 -10.47 -4.65 0.71
C TRP A 253 -9.80 -5.89 1.28
N LEU A 254 -10.37 -7.06 1.04
CA LEU A 254 -9.86 -8.33 1.54
C LEU A 254 -8.45 -8.65 1.02
N GLY A 255 -8.14 -8.28 -0.23
CA GLY A 255 -6.85 -8.57 -0.87
C GLY A 255 -5.75 -7.54 -0.65
N MET A 256 -6.08 -6.31 -0.22
CA MET A 256 -5.10 -5.23 -0.12
C MET A 256 -5.10 -4.50 1.23
N TRP A 257 -6.25 -4.34 1.90
CA TRP A 257 -6.40 -3.41 3.02
C TRP A 257 -6.67 -4.08 4.38
N SER A 258 -7.16 -5.31 4.37
CA SER A 258 -7.46 -6.07 5.58
C SER A 258 -6.19 -6.54 6.28
N LEU A 259 -6.05 -6.25 7.57
CA LEU A 259 -4.94 -6.78 8.40
C LEU A 259 -4.92 -8.31 8.45
N ARG A 260 -6.08 -8.96 8.33
CA ARG A 260 -6.20 -10.41 8.50
C ARG A 260 -6.04 -11.19 7.22
N THR A 261 -6.47 -10.64 6.08
CA THR A 261 -6.62 -11.42 4.85
C THR A 261 -5.74 -10.94 3.71
N ALA A 262 -5.25 -9.69 3.74
CA ALA A 262 -4.42 -9.16 2.67
C ALA A 262 -2.99 -9.75 2.72
N GLN A 263 -2.43 -9.97 1.54
CA GLN A 263 -1.05 -10.44 1.36
C GLN A 263 -0.13 -9.32 0.85
N THR A 264 -0.45 -8.07 1.21
CA THR A 264 0.26 -6.87 0.77
C THR A 264 1.13 -6.24 1.88
N GLY A 265 1.29 -6.93 3.01
CA GLY A 265 2.30 -6.63 4.02
C GLY A 265 3.70 -6.95 3.48
N ALA A 266 4.70 -6.11 3.78
CA ALA A 266 6.05 -6.29 3.25
C ALA A 266 6.85 -7.39 3.98
N GLU A 267 6.68 -7.50 5.29
CA GLU A 267 7.53 -8.35 6.14
C GLU A 267 7.63 -9.81 5.68
N PRO A 268 6.53 -10.56 5.44
CA PRO A 268 6.63 -11.96 5.03
C PRO A 268 7.26 -12.13 3.65
N HIS A 269 7.20 -11.12 2.79
CA HIS A 269 7.82 -11.12 1.48
C HIS A 269 9.31 -10.77 1.55
N LEU A 270 9.68 -9.76 2.34
CA LEU A 270 11.08 -9.37 2.54
C LEU A 270 11.92 -10.51 3.09
N ALA A 271 11.34 -11.33 3.96
CA ALA A 271 12.02 -12.53 4.51
C ALA A 271 12.38 -13.58 3.45
N ARG A 272 11.82 -13.50 2.23
CA ARG A 272 12.05 -14.44 1.11
C ARG A 272 12.91 -13.85 0.00
N ILE A 273 13.28 -12.58 0.07
CA ILE A 273 14.14 -11.94 -0.93
C ILE A 273 15.59 -12.41 -0.73
N ASP A 274 16.16 -13.01 -1.76
CA ASP A 274 17.52 -13.55 -1.77
C ASP A 274 18.51 -12.73 -2.62
N CYS A 275 18.05 -11.68 -3.29
CA CYS A 275 18.88 -10.77 -4.07
C CYS A 275 19.40 -9.59 -3.23
N PRO A 276 20.46 -8.88 -3.69
CA PRO A 276 20.93 -7.67 -3.04
C PRO A 276 19.81 -6.65 -2.83
N ALA A 277 19.70 -6.13 -1.62
CA ALA A 277 18.68 -5.17 -1.23
C ALA A 277 19.29 -3.87 -0.67
N LEU A 278 18.74 -2.72 -1.09
CA LEU A 278 19.08 -1.39 -0.57
C LEU A 278 17.83 -0.77 0.05
N VAL A 279 17.94 -0.32 1.30
CA VAL A 279 16.86 0.37 2.01
C VAL A 279 17.24 1.83 2.24
N ILE A 280 16.38 2.75 1.83
CA ILE A 280 16.52 4.20 2.00
C ILE A 280 15.26 4.71 2.67
N ASN A 281 15.35 5.05 3.95
CA ASN A 281 14.21 5.59 4.71
C ASN A 281 14.37 7.09 4.97
N ALA A 282 13.25 7.79 4.96
CA ALA A 282 13.15 9.18 5.36
C ALA A 282 12.77 9.27 6.85
N GLU A 283 13.65 9.84 7.68
CA GLU A 283 13.47 9.92 9.14
C GLU A 283 12.14 10.56 9.57
N GLN A 284 11.57 11.42 8.73
CA GLN A 284 10.34 12.17 9.07
C GLN A 284 9.08 11.59 8.45
N ASP A 285 9.18 10.48 7.74
CA ASP A 285 8.04 9.84 7.09
C ASP A 285 7.14 9.12 8.11
N THR A 286 5.84 9.34 8.06
CA THR A 286 4.85 8.64 8.88
C THR A 286 4.34 7.34 8.26
N GLY A 287 4.71 7.06 7.03
CA GLY A 287 4.34 5.84 6.29
C GLY A 287 5.37 4.71 6.39
N VAL A 288 6.54 4.97 7.01
CA VAL A 288 7.66 4.01 7.15
C VAL A 288 7.84 3.61 8.59
#